data_53696fe28a11816d3f55fb27c37d7341
#
_entry.id   53696fe28a11816d3f55fb27c37d7341
#
_cell.length_a   1.000
_cell.length_b   1.000
_cell.length_c   1.000
_cell.angle_alpha   90.00
_cell.angle_beta   90.00
_cell.angle_gamma   90.00
#
_symmetry.space_group_name_H-M   'P 1'
#
loop_
_entity.id
_entity.type
_entity.pdbx_description
1 polymer ?
#
loop_
_entity_poly.entity_id
_entity_poly.type
_entity_poly.pdbx_seq_one_letter_code
_entity_poly.pdbx_strand_id
1 'polypeptide(L)'
;MYTIDIIRRSGRSLLGAKTRTVLTAFAIAVGTFALTLTLGASNGAQNYANLIIGENFDPTELIVTADSSVFDRTDTSKPQVYDPSFGSITSASGASKQVKELGDTDLSRLSHMSGVSSVQPAVSLNLQYLTRDGQKQYVATMQAYNSYKKPDLLAGNIPTTIPDKSLILPEGFLSALGFSNAQQAVGQTVRVAVRKQIDQSSAINALSKGGAAAAQQLNAANSAHEEQFKVIAVTAKPSTLVQPGTELYLYANNSEVLRLNDYTAEGTVNYHRYLTAYVKVANGTDTATLNKVQGTIKQAGYSAQSVQDTEKTLTQIITVLQGIVTVFGLIAIIASVFGVVNTMYISVLQRTREIGLMKALGMHKKDIRHLFELEAALIGLLGGIIGSAIAVTLGTLLNPWISNQLSLGNQHLLDFQFAQIGILIIALIVIATIAGLLPARKASRLDPIEALRTE
;
A
#
# COMPACT_ATOMS: atom_id res chain seq x y z
N MET A 1 44.94 20.44 24.23
CA MET A 1 44.28 19.33 25.02
C MET A 1 44.09 18.14 24.10
N TYR A 2 44.29 16.89 24.57
CA TYR A 2 44.02 15.70 23.74
C TYR A 2 42.51 15.55 23.53
N THR A 3 42.08 15.17 22.35
CA THR A 3 40.64 14.98 22.02
C THR A 3 39.91 14.02 22.95
N ILE A 4 40.59 12.99 23.43
CA ILE A 4 40.09 12.00 24.38
C ILE A 4 39.73 12.66 25.74
N ASP A 5 40.51 13.61 26.22
CA ASP A 5 40.25 14.31 27.47
C ASP A 5 39.00 15.21 27.36
N ILE A 6 38.78 15.80 26.20
CA ILE A 6 37.59 16.63 25.91
C ILE A 6 36.34 15.73 25.97
N ILE A 7 36.36 14.56 25.31
CA ILE A 7 35.24 13.61 25.30
C ILE A 7 34.93 13.14 26.74
N ARG A 8 35.95 12.77 27.52
CA ARG A 8 35.76 12.28 28.90
C ARG A 8 35.20 13.36 29.83
N ARG A 9 35.63 14.61 29.64
CA ARG A 9 35.11 15.78 30.42
C ARG A 9 33.69 16.11 30.01
N SER A 10 33.37 16.15 28.72
CA SER A 10 32.00 16.38 28.24
C SER A 10 31.03 15.32 28.77
N GLY A 11 31.41 14.04 28.78
CA GLY A 11 30.58 12.96 29.32
C GLY A 11 30.34 13.12 30.84
N ARG A 12 31.39 13.45 31.61
CA ARG A 12 31.24 13.74 33.08
C ARG A 12 30.38 14.95 33.36
N SER A 13 30.49 15.98 32.53
CA SER A 13 29.66 17.20 32.64
C SER A 13 28.17 16.87 32.50
N LEU A 14 27.81 16.06 31.48
CA LEU A 14 26.43 15.61 31.26
C LEU A 14 25.88 14.82 32.45
N LEU A 15 26.71 13.97 33.07
CA LEU A 15 26.35 13.23 34.26
C LEU A 15 26.19 14.09 35.52
N GLY A 16 26.81 15.26 35.56
CA GLY A 16 26.63 16.25 36.66
C GLY A 16 25.29 16.98 36.64
N ALA A 17 24.66 17.11 35.46
CA ALA A 17 23.37 17.79 35.25
C ALA A 17 22.29 16.82 34.74
N LYS A 18 22.13 15.64 35.38
CA LYS A 18 21.33 14.51 34.91
C LYS A 18 19.91 14.89 34.47
N THR A 19 19.16 15.57 35.31
CA THR A 19 17.73 15.91 35.03
C THR A 19 17.59 16.73 33.75
N ARG A 20 18.46 17.72 33.56
CA ARG A 20 18.43 18.60 32.41
C ARG A 20 18.85 17.88 31.15
N THR A 21 19.95 17.12 31.20
CA THR A 21 20.45 16.32 30.06
C THR A 21 19.39 15.33 29.58
N VAL A 22 18.76 14.61 30.52
CA VAL A 22 17.68 13.68 30.24
C VAL A 22 16.49 14.39 29.60
N LEU A 23 16.04 15.52 30.16
CA LEU A 23 14.88 16.25 29.61
C LEU A 23 15.14 16.74 28.16
N THR A 24 16.35 17.27 27.91
CA THR A 24 16.72 17.77 26.58
C THR A 24 16.90 16.61 25.60
N ALA A 25 17.57 15.53 26.00
CA ALA A 25 17.70 14.32 25.18
C ALA A 25 16.34 13.70 24.89
N PHE A 26 15.40 13.72 25.84
CA PHE A 26 14.05 13.22 25.64
C PHE A 26 13.25 14.07 24.65
N ALA A 27 13.39 15.41 24.69
CA ALA A 27 12.77 16.27 23.68
C ALA A 27 13.22 15.94 22.24
N ILE A 28 14.55 15.68 22.06
CA ILE A 28 15.10 15.22 20.78
C ILE A 28 14.56 13.81 20.45
N ALA A 29 14.49 12.93 21.46
CA ALA A 29 14.05 11.55 21.28
C ALA A 29 12.60 11.46 20.77
N VAL A 30 11.70 12.35 21.19
CA VAL A 30 10.32 12.41 20.68
C VAL A 30 10.31 12.72 19.18
N GLY A 31 11.07 13.70 18.71
CA GLY A 31 11.18 14.01 17.28
C GLY A 31 11.81 12.87 16.48
N THR A 32 12.87 12.28 17.02
CA THR A 32 13.55 11.13 16.38
C THR A 32 12.65 9.91 16.31
N PHE A 33 11.91 9.64 17.38
CA PHE A 33 10.92 8.56 17.43
C PHE A 33 9.89 8.70 16.30
N ALA A 34 9.28 9.89 16.16
CA ALA A 34 8.30 10.14 15.10
C ALA A 34 8.89 9.95 13.72
N LEU A 35 10.09 10.49 13.45
CA LEU A 35 10.76 10.34 12.15
C LEU A 35 11.16 8.89 11.87
N THR A 36 11.67 8.16 12.86
CA THR A 36 12.04 6.75 12.69
C THR A 36 10.83 5.88 12.38
N LEU A 37 9.70 6.11 13.07
CA LEU A 37 8.44 5.42 12.74
C LEU A 37 7.95 5.74 11.32
N THR A 38 8.05 7.02 10.92
CA THR A 38 7.65 7.43 9.56
C THR A 38 8.49 6.76 8.50
N LEU A 39 9.81 6.70 8.69
CA LEU A 39 10.72 6.00 7.78
C LEU A 39 10.37 4.51 7.71
N GLY A 40 10.16 3.87 8.86
CA GLY A 40 9.77 2.46 8.91
C GLY A 40 8.43 2.19 8.23
N ALA A 41 7.43 3.03 8.45
CA ALA A 41 6.12 2.91 7.82
C ALA A 41 6.19 3.16 6.29
N SER A 42 6.99 4.13 5.86
CA SER A 42 7.20 4.41 4.44
C SER A 42 7.87 3.23 3.72
N ASN A 43 8.94 2.68 4.29
CA ASN A 43 9.64 1.52 3.73
C ASN A 43 8.71 0.30 3.68
N GLY A 44 8.01 0.01 4.76
CA GLY A 44 7.08 -1.11 4.81
C GLY A 44 5.92 -0.96 3.82
N ALA A 45 5.35 0.23 3.69
CA ALA A 45 4.29 0.51 2.72
C ALA A 45 4.79 0.36 1.26
N GLN A 46 6.00 0.83 0.95
CA GLN A 46 6.61 0.64 -0.37
C GLN A 46 6.91 -0.83 -0.66
N ASN A 47 7.50 -1.56 0.28
CA ASN A 47 7.78 -2.98 0.13
C ASN A 47 6.49 -3.79 -0.07
N TYR A 48 5.45 -3.45 0.70
CA TYR A 48 4.14 -4.06 0.56
C TYR A 48 3.49 -3.75 -0.81
N ALA A 49 3.55 -2.49 -1.27
CA ALA A 49 3.06 -2.11 -2.59
C ALA A 49 3.79 -2.87 -3.71
N ASN A 50 5.11 -2.95 -3.66
CA ASN A 50 5.93 -3.67 -4.64
C ASN A 50 5.62 -5.17 -4.66
N LEU A 51 5.43 -5.77 -3.48
CA LEU A 51 5.08 -7.18 -3.37
C LEU A 51 3.72 -7.47 -4.01
N ILE A 52 2.71 -6.68 -3.68
CA ILE A 52 1.36 -6.86 -4.22
C ILE A 52 1.34 -6.68 -5.73
N ILE A 53 2.03 -5.66 -6.21
CA ILE A 53 2.14 -5.40 -7.65
C ILE A 53 2.84 -6.57 -8.32
N GLY A 54 3.97 -7.02 -7.76
CA GLY A 54 4.75 -8.13 -8.32
C GLY A 54 4.03 -9.49 -8.28
N GLU A 55 3.13 -9.72 -7.33
CA GLU A 55 2.41 -11.00 -7.20
C GLU A 55 1.06 -11.03 -7.92
N ASN A 56 0.43 -9.88 -8.15
CA ASN A 56 -0.94 -9.83 -8.66
C ASN A 56 -1.06 -9.30 -10.08
N PHE A 57 -0.03 -8.67 -10.63
CA PHE A 57 -0.10 -8.03 -11.95
C PHE A 57 1.05 -8.45 -12.85
N ASP A 58 0.74 -8.73 -14.12
CA ASP A 58 1.78 -8.95 -15.15
C ASP A 58 2.35 -7.58 -15.58
N PRO A 59 3.65 -7.30 -15.36
CA PRO A 59 4.25 -6.04 -15.78
C PRO A 59 4.25 -5.83 -17.30
N THR A 60 3.96 -6.88 -18.08
CA THR A 60 3.86 -6.83 -19.55
C THR A 60 2.44 -6.57 -20.04
N GLU A 61 1.47 -6.43 -19.13
CA GLU A 61 0.07 -6.21 -19.46
C GLU A 61 -0.35 -4.75 -19.22
N LEU A 62 -1.24 -4.28 -20.07
CA LEU A 62 -1.97 -3.03 -19.93
C LEU A 62 -3.43 -3.33 -19.61
N ILE A 63 -4.00 -2.64 -18.63
CA ILE A 63 -5.44 -2.62 -18.40
C ILE A 63 -6.02 -1.55 -19.32
N VAL A 64 -6.90 -1.95 -20.23
CA VAL A 64 -7.49 -1.05 -21.23
C VAL A 64 -8.99 -0.96 -21.03
N THR A 65 -9.53 0.24 -21.18
CA THR A 65 -10.97 0.53 -21.13
C THR A 65 -11.35 1.54 -22.21
N ALA A 66 -12.60 1.53 -22.62
CA ALA A 66 -13.13 2.51 -23.58
C ALA A 66 -13.43 3.89 -22.94
N ASP A 67 -13.44 3.98 -21.61
CA ASP A 67 -13.76 5.21 -20.87
C ASP A 67 -12.69 5.49 -19.81
N SER A 68 -12.01 6.63 -19.92
CA SER A 68 -10.98 7.05 -18.97
C SER A 68 -11.48 7.17 -17.53
N SER A 69 -12.77 7.45 -17.38
CA SER A 69 -13.40 7.63 -16.07
C SER A 69 -13.44 6.35 -15.22
N VAL A 70 -13.16 5.19 -15.80
CA VAL A 70 -13.00 3.93 -15.05
C VAL A 70 -11.77 3.99 -14.16
N PHE A 71 -10.72 4.65 -14.60
CA PHE A 71 -9.49 4.85 -13.83
C PHE A 71 -9.53 6.09 -12.94
N ASP A 72 -10.24 7.15 -13.37
CA ASP A 72 -10.40 8.40 -12.63
C ASP A 72 -11.49 8.27 -11.57
N ARG A 73 -11.08 8.00 -10.34
CA ARG A 73 -11.99 7.92 -9.18
C ARG A 73 -12.51 9.26 -8.68
N THR A 74 -12.07 10.39 -9.25
CA THR A 74 -12.14 11.70 -8.58
C THR A 74 -13.18 12.68 -9.14
N ASP A 75 -13.67 12.52 -10.36
CA ASP A 75 -14.59 13.52 -10.93
C ASP A 75 -16.03 13.01 -11.10
N THR A 76 -16.76 12.89 -9.99
CA THR A 76 -18.21 12.68 -9.98
C THR A 76 -18.98 14.00 -9.99
N SER A 77 -18.31 15.15 -10.09
CA SER A 77 -18.92 16.47 -9.99
C SER A 77 -19.60 16.96 -11.27
N LYS A 78 -19.29 16.31 -12.41
CA LYS A 78 -19.86 16.72 -13.71
C LYS A 78 -21.07 15.86 -14.08
N PRO A 79 -22.22 16.46 -14.47
CA PRO A 79 -23.34 15.72 -15.03
C PRO A 79 -22.90 14.93 -16.26
N GLN A 80 -23.33 13.68 -16.37
CA GLN A 80 -23.11 12.85 -17.56
C GLN A 80 -24.35 12.86 -18.44
N VAL A 81 -24.15 12.87 -19.76
CA VAL A 81 -25.23 12.66 -20.73
C VAL A 81 -25.63 11.19 -20.67
N TYR A 82 -26.91 10.92 -20.52
CA TYR A 82 -27.43 9.57 -20.53
C TYR A 82 -27.30 8.94 -21.92
N ASP A 83 -26.67 7.77 -22.00
CA ASP A 83 -26.58 6.93 -23.20
C ASP A 83 -27.04 5.51 -22.84
N PRO A 84 -28.11 5.01 -23.44
CA PRO A 84 -28.63 3.69 -23.14
C PRO A 84 -27.69 2.53 -23.58
N SER A 85 -26.68 2.81 -24.41
CA SER A 85 -25.66 1.83 -24.81
C SER A 85 -24.49 1.72 -23.85
N PHE A 86 -24.43 2.59 -22.83
CA PHE A 86 -23.37 2.57 -21.82
C PHE A 86 -23.76 1.69 -20.63
N GLY A 87 -22.78 0.94 -20.14
CA GLY A 87 -22.90 0.22 -18.88
C GLY A 87 -22.90 1.19 -17.68
N SER A 88 -23.21 0.69 -16.50
CA SER A 88 -23.15 1.47 -15.27
C SER A 88 -22.21 0.81 -14.25
N ILE A 89 -21.34 1.63 -13.65
CA ILE A 89 -20.54 1.23 -12.50
C ILE A 89 -21.04 1.97 -11.26
N THR A 90 -21.11 1.25 -10.13
CA THR A 90 -21.45 1.85 -8.85
C THR A 90 -20.17 2.02 -8.03
N SER A 91 -19.88 3.24 -7.62
CA SER A 91 -18.74 3.53 -6.75
C SER A 91 -18.96 3.02 -5.33
N ALA A 92 -17.88 2.90 -4.55
CA ALA A 92 -17.97 2.53 -3.13
C ALA A 92 -18.84 3.50 -2.30
N SER A 93 -19.02 4.74 -2.77
CA SER A 93 -19.93 5.73 -2.18
C SER A 93 -21.40 5.58 -2.58
N GLY A 94 -21.74 4.56 -3.39
CA GLY A 94 -23.11 4.32 -3.88
C GLY A 94 -23.51 5.17 -5.09
N ALA A 95 -22.64 6.05 -5.58
CA ALA A 95 -22.93 6.84 -6.80
C ALA A 95 -22.80 5.94 -8.05
N SER A 96 -23.83 5.95 -8.89
CA SER A 96 -23.83 5.23 -10.16
C SER A 96 -23.33 6.15 -11.28
N LYS A 97 -22.40 5.63 -12.11
CA LYS A 97 -21.83 6.36 -13.24
C LYS A 97 -21.95 5.50 -14.48
N GLN A 98 -22.38 6.11 -15.58
CA GLN A 98 -22.37 5.43 -16.87
C GLN A 98 -20.95 5.44 -17.46
N VAL A 99 -20.54 4.31 -18.04
CA VAL A 99 -19.23 4.13 -18.65
C VAL A 99 -19.40 3.43 -19.99
N LYS A 100 -18.62 3.86 -20.97
CA LYS A 100 -18.54 3.17 -22.24
C LYS A 100 -17.79 1.86 -22.07
N GLU A 101 -18.39 0.75 -22.51
CA GLU A 101 -17.81 -0.57 -22.44
C GLU A 101 -17.13 -0.94 -23.76
N LEU A 102 -16.18 -1.86 -23.69
CA LEU A 102 -15.50 -2.46 -24.85
C LEU A 102 -16.41 -3.52 -25.45
N GLY A 103 -16.58 -3.49 -26.78
CA GLY A 103 -17.24 -4.55 -27.52
C GLY A 103 -16.24 -5.43 -28.28
N ASP A 104 -16.72 -6.46 -29.00
CA ASP A 104 -15.88 -7.36 -29.80
C ASP A 104 -15.09 -6.63 -30.88
N THR A 105 -15.67 -5.59 -31.47
CA THR A 105 -14.99 -4.73 -32.45
C THR A 105 -13.81 -3.99 -31.84
N ASP A 106 -13.93 -3.56 -30.59
CA ASP A 106 -12.86 -2.89 -29.84
C ASP A 106 -11.74 -3.89 -29.49
N LEU A 107 -12.11 -5.08 -29.00
CA LEU A 107 -11.15 -6.15 -28.70
C LEU A 107 -10.38 -6.58 -29.96
N SER A 108 -11.10 -6.74 -31.09
CA SER A 108 -10.49 -7.05 -32.38
C SER A 108 -9.54 -5.93 -32.84
N ARG A 109 -9.94 -4.67 -32.71
CA ARG A 109 -9.10 -3.52 -33.05
C ARG A 109 -7.83 -3.48 -32.20
N LEU A 110 -7.95 -3.69 -30.88
CA LEU A 110 -6.82 -3.75 -29.96
C LEU A 110 -5.87 -4.88 -30.29
N SER A 111 -6.37 -6.06 -30.64
CA SER A 111 -5.55 -7.24 -30.98
C SER A 111 -4.71 -7.07 -32.25
N HIS A 112 -5.13 -6.22 -33.19
CA HIS A 112 -4.41 -5.91 -34.41
C HIS A 112 -3.43 -4.73 -34.30
N MET A 113 -3.32 -4.11 -33.12
CA MET A 113 -2.39 -3.01 -32.91
C MET A 113 -0.93 -3.51 -32.84
N SER A 114 -0.02 -2.72 -33.44
CA SER A 114 1.40 -3.06 -33.44
C SER A 114 1.95 -3.14 -32.01
N GLY A 115 2.62 -4.23 -31.68
CA GLY A 115 3.20 -4.49 -30.37
C GLY A 115 2.26 -5.17 -29.37
N VAL A 116 1.00 -5.44 -29.74
CA VAL A 116 0.07 -6.23 -28.95
C VAL A 116 0.27 -7.72 -29.26
N SER A 117 0.42 -8.53 -28.22
CA SER A 117 0.57 -9.99 -28.30
C SER A 117 -0.76 -10.72 -28.15
N SER A 118 -1.58 -10.29 -27.19
CA SER A 118 -2.92 -10.84 -26.96
C SER A 118 -3.82 -9.84 -26.26
N VAL A 119 -5.12 -10.00 -26.45
CA VAL A 119 -6.15 -9.20 -25.76
C VAL A 119 -7.13 -10.17 -25.11
N GLN A 120 -7.39 -9.98 -23.83
CA GLN A 120 -8.34 -10.80 -23.07
C GLN A 120 -9.30 -9.89 -22.30
N PRO A 121 -10.62 -10.05 -22.48
CA PRO A 121 -11.58 -9.29 -21.69
C PRO A 121 -11.50 -9.69 -20.22
N ALA A 122 -11.57 -8.71 -19.32
CA ALA A 122 -11.61 -8.94 -17.89
C ALA A 122 -13.07 -9.16 -17.46
N VAL A 123 -13.39 -10.39 -17.08
CA VAL A 123 -14.73 -10.76 -16.65
C VAL A 123 -14.72 -11.16 -15.19
N SER A 124 -15.67 -10.60 -14.45
CA SER A 124 -15.99 -10.98 -13.09
C SER A 124 -17.45 -11.44 -13.04
N LEU A 125 -17.65 -12.75 -12.89
CA LEU A 125 -18.96 -13.39 -12.95
C LEU A 125 -19.51 -13.57 -11.55
N ASN A 126 -20.60 -12.87 -11.23
CA ASN A 126 -21.35 -13.10 -10.00
C ASN A 126 -22.20 -14.36 -10.15
N LEU A 127 -21.86 -15.39 -9.37
CA LEU A 127 -22.59 -16.64 -9.37
C LEU A 127 -23.92 -16.46 -8.63
N GLN A 128 -24.93 -17.18 -9.07
CA GLN A 128 -26.16 -17.28 -8.30
C GLN A 128 -25.89 -17.99 -6.96
N TYR A 129 -25.14 -19.07 -7.00
CA TYR A 129 -24.59 -19.74 -5.82
C TYR A 129 -23.47 -20.72 -6.17
N LEU A 130 -22.68 -21.00 -5.14
CA LEU A 130 -21.73 -22.09 -5.07
C LEU A 130 -22.24 -23.08 -4.01
N THR A 131 -22.23 -24.38 -4.29
CA THR A 131 -22.64 -25.41 -3.34
C THR A 131 -21.88 -26.71 -3.55
N ARG A 132 -22.02 -27.61 -2.58
CA ARG A 132 -21.60 -29.00 -2.65
C ARG A 132 -22.76 -29.89 -2.15
N ASP A 133 -22.82 -31.14 -2.56
CA ASP A 133 -23.90 -32.06 -2.15
C ASP A 133 -24.04 -32.10 -0.64
N GLY A 134 -25.29 -31.90 -0.17
CA GLY A 134 -25.63 -31.87 1.24
C GLY A 134 -25.28 -30.55 1.98
N GLN A 135 -24.76 -29.54 1.28
CA GLN A 135 -24.41 -28.24 1.87
C GLN A 135 -25.36 -27.13 1.43
N LYS A 136 -25.32 -26.00 2.15
CA LYS A 136 -26.05 -24.77 1.78
C LYS A 136 -25.48 -24.15 0.52
N GLN A 137 -26.27 -23.26 -0.08
CA GLN A 137 -25.88 -22.44 -1.22
C GLN A 137 -25.23 -21.13 -0.73
N TYR A 138 -24.09 -20.75 -1.29
CA TYR A 138 -23.34 -19.56 -0.90
C TYR A 138 -23.11 -18.64 -2.09
N VAL A 139 -23.21 -17.35 -1.87
CA VAL A 139 -22.87 -16.34 -2.89
C VAL A 139 -21.36 -16.37 -3.13
N ALA A 140 -20.97 -16.35 -4.38
CA ALA A 140 -19.57 -16.34 -4.78
C ALA A 140 -19.38 -15.57 -6.09
N THR A 141 -18.16 -15.11 -6.34
CA THR A 141 -17.75 -14.46 -7.59
C THR A 141 -16.65 -15.29 -8.24
N MET A 142 -16.75 -15.51 -9.55
CA MET A 142 -15.76 -16.24 -10.32
C MET A 142 -15.04 -15.29 -11.27
N GLN A 143 -13.72 -15.40 -11.33
CA GLN A 143 -12.87 -14.65 -12.26
C GLN A 143 -11.96 -15.59 -13.06
N ALA A 144 -11.51 -15.10 -14.21
CA ALA A 144 -10.45 -15.76 -14.93
C ALA A 144 -9.15 -15.73 -14.13
N TYR A 145 -8.50 -16.90 -14.03
CA TYR A 145 -7.16 -16.97 -13.43
C TYR A 145 -6.13 -16.36 -14.37
N ASN A 146 -5.41 -15.38 -13.86
CA ASN A 146 -4.23 -14.89 -14.55
C ASN A 146 -3.00 -15.64 -14.02
N SER A 147 -2.25 -16.29 -14.92
CA SER A 147 -1.07 -17.11 -14.58
C SER A 147 0.06 -16.33 -13.90
N TYR A 148 0.00 -15.01 -13.95
CA TYR A 148 0.93 -14.13 -13.25
C TYR A 148 0.63 -14.04 -11.74
N LYS A 149 -0.62 -14.23 -11.34
CA LYS A 149 -0.99 -14.33 -9.93
C LYS A 149 -0.38 -15.57 -9.31
N LYS A 150 0.37 -15.38 -8.23
CA LYS A 150 0.96 -16.46 -7.42
C LYS A 150 0.32 -16.46 -6.04
N PRO A 151 -0.94 -16.89 -5.91
CA PRO A 151 -1.58 -16.91 -4.62
C PRO A 151 -0.90 -17.93 -3.71
N ASP A 152 -0.84 -17.62 -2.42
CA ASP A 152 -0.40 -18.58 -1.40
C ASP A 152 -1.31 -19.80 -1.41
N LEU A 153 -0.75 -20.99 -1.64
CA LEU A 153 -1.49 -22.24 -1.70
C LEU A 153 -1.49 -22.95 -0.34
N LEU A 154 -2.67 -23.29 0.15
CA LEU A 154 -2.84 -24.18 1.30
C LEU A 154 -2.81 -25.66 0.90
N ALA A 155 -3.28 -25.97 -0.30
CA ALA A 155 -3.27 -27.32 -0.85
C ALA A 155 -3.44 -27.31 -2.37
N GLY A 156 -3.03 -28.40 -3.02
CA GLY A 156 -3.15 -28.58 -4.46
C GLY A 156 -2.02 -27.94 -5.25
N ASN A 157 -2.21 -27.83 -6.55
CA ASN A 157 -1.26 -27.23 -7.50
C ASN A 157 -2.03 -26.52 -8.60
N ILE A 158 -1.51 -25.38 -9.04
CA ILE A 158 -2.06 -24.62 -10.16
C ILE A 158 -1.18 -24.90 -11.38
N PRO A 159 -1.67 -25.64 -12.38
CA PRO A 159 -0.95 -25.86 -13.61
C PRO A 159 -0.88 -24.56 -14.44
N THR A 160 0.07 -24.48 -15.37
CA THR A 160 0.22 -23.33 -16.29
C THR A 160 -1.08 -23.00 -17.04
N THR A 161 -1.85 -24.03 -17.39
CA THR A 161 -3.19 -23.89 -17.98
C THR A 161 -4.17 -24.64 -17.08
N ILE A 162 -5.15 -23.94 -16.54
CA ILE A 162 -6.22 -24.57 -15.75
C ILE A 162 -7.09 -25.41 -16.69
N PRO A 163 -7.31 -26.69 -16.39
CA PRO A 163 -8.22 -27.53 -17.16
C PRO A 163 -9.66 -26.99 -17.14
N ASP A 164 -10.40 -27.25 -18.20
CA ASP A 164 -11.82 -26.92 -18.25
C ASP A 164 -12.58 -27.58 -17.10
N LYS A 165 -13.64 -26.92 -16.65
CA LYS A 165 -14.43 -27.35 -15.49
C LYS A 165 -13.62 -27.60 -14.22
N SER A 166 -12.52 -26.87 -14.09
CA SER A 166 -11.70 -26.86 -12.87
C SER A 166 -11.68 -25.47 -12.26
N LEU A 167 -11.60 -25.41 -10.92
CA LEU A 167 -11.54 -24.13 -10.21
C LEU A 167 -10.54 -24.18 -9.05
N ILE A 168 -10.08 -23.00 -8.67
CA ILE A 168 -9.30 -22.73 -7.47
C ILE A 168 -10.27 -22.17 -6.44
N LEU A 169 -10.28 -22.78 -5.26
CA LEU A 169 -11.21 -22.45 -4.17
C LEU A 169 -10.48 -21.60 -3.12
N PRO A 170 -11.01 -20.43 -2.69
CA PRO A 170 -10.43 -19.72 -1.55
C PRO A 170 -10.79 -20.40 -0.22
N GLU A 171 -9.89 -20.31 0.74
CA GLU A 171 -10.00 -20.88 2.10
C GLU A 171 -11.35 -20.58 2.78
N GLY A 172 -11.89 -19.37 2.55
CA GLY A 172 -13.14 -18.93 3.15
C GLY A 172 -14.35 -19.82 2.88
N PHE A 173 -14.32 -20.65 1.82
CA PHE A 173 -15.39 -21.60 1.49
C PHE A 173 -15.20 -22.99 2.09
N LEU A 174 -14.05 -23.32 2.68
CA LEU A 174 -13.79 -24.68 3.17
C LEU A 174 -14.86 -25.16 4.16
N SER A 175 -15.01 -24.45 5.25
CA SER A 175 -15.99 -24.79 6.28
C SER A 175 -17.43 -24.72 5.78
N ALA A 176 -17.71 -23.72 4.93
CA ALA A 176 -19.03 -23.51 4.32
C ALA A 176 -19.47 -24.69 3.44
N LEU A 177 -18.53 -25.28 2.70
CA LEU A 177 -18.75 -26.44 1.83
C LEU A 177 -18.51 -27.79 2.56
N GLY A 178 -18.31 -27.77 3.88
CA GLY A 178 -18.16 -28.98 4.69
C GLY A 178 -16.83 -29.68 4.53
N PHE A 179 -15.76 -28.95 4.20
CA PHE A 179 -14.40 -29.47 4.18
C PHE A 179 -13.72 -29.19 5.52
N SER A 180 -13.08 -30.20 6.10
CA SER A 180 -12.36 -30.06 7.37
C SER A 180 -11.00 -29.37 7.19
N ASN A 181 -10.40 -29.48 6.00
CA ASN A 181 -9.12 -28.88 5.66
C ASN A 181 -8.97 -28.70 4.13
N ALA A 182 -7.95 -27.97 3.73
CA ALA A 182 -7.68 -27.67 2.32
C ALA A 182 -7.36 -28.93 1.47
N GLN A 183 -6.65 -29.90 2.06
CA GLN A 183 -6.26 -31.14 1.37
C GLN A 183 -7.50 -31.97 1.00
N GLN A 184 -8.51 -31.99 1.85
CA GLN A 184 -9.76 -32.70 1.60
C GLN A 184 -10.55 -32.09 0.44
N ALA A 185 -10.44 -30.79 0.22
CA ALA A 185 -11.17 -30.11 -0.84
C ALA A 185 -10.58 -30.38 -2.23
N VAL A 186 -9.26 -30.58 -2.31
CA VAL A 186 -8.58 -30.86 -3.59
C VAL A 186 -9.07 -32.18 -4.20
N GLY A 187 -9.45 -32.15 -5.47
CA GLY A 187 -9.98 -33.28 -6.20
C GLY A 187 -11.50 -33.47 -6.06
N GLN A 188 -12.14 -32.79 -5.13
CA GLN A 188 -13.60 -32.84 -4.93
C GLN A 188 -14.33 -31.98 -5.96
N THR A 189 -15.61 -32.31 -6.16
CA THR A 189 -16.50 -31.59 -7.08
C THR A 189 -17.40 -30.65 -6.28
N VAL A 190 -17.54 -29.42 -6.78
CA VAL A 190 -18.48 -28.41 -6.32
C VAL A 190 -19.41 -28.03 -7.46
N ARG A 191 -20.59 -27.54 -7.16
CA ARG A 191 -21.56 -27.06 -8.15
C ARG A 191 -21.57 -25.54 -8.16
N VAL A 192 -21.42 -24.99 -9.34
CA VAL A 192 -21.51 -23.56 -9.64
C VAL A 192 -22.81 -23.33 -10.38
N ALA A 193 -23.61 -22.41 -9.88
CA ALA A 193 -24.86 -22.04 -10.52
C ALA A 193 -24.79 -20.61 -11.04
N VAL A 194 -25.22 -20.43 -12.28
CA VAL A 194 -25.38 -19.13 -12.94
C VAL A 194 -26.82 -18.93 -13.37
N ARG A 195 -27.22 -17.69 -13.53
CA ARG A 195 -28.56 -17.31 -13.94
C ARG A 195 -28.49 -16.39 -15.15
N LYS A 196 -29.37 -16.56 -16.12
CA LYS A 196 -29.51 -15.60 -17.21
C LYS A 196 -29.94 -14.24 -16.68
N GLN A 197 -29.30 -13.19 -17.13
CA GLN A 197 -29.71 -11.82 -16.87
C GLN A 197 -30.99 -11.53 -17.64
N ILE A 198 -31.89 -10.78 -17.05
CA ILE A 198 -33.10 -10.31 -17.71
C ILE A 198 -32.91 -8.83 -17.98
N ASP A 199 -33.02 -8.44 -19.24
CA ASP A 199 -33.07 -7.03 -19.57
C ASP A 199 -34.33 -6.40 -18.98
N GLN A 200 -34.13 -5.29 -18.27
CA GLN A 200 -35.20 -4.62 -17.55
C GLN A 200 -36.34 -4.16 -18.49
N SER A 201 -36.02 -3.77 -19.70
CA SER A 201 -37.01 -3.40 -20.73
C SER A 201 -37.80 -4.63 -21.20
N SER A 202 -37.16 -5.75 -21.37
CA SER A 202 -37.78 -7.02 -21.71
C SER A 202 -38.67 -7.54 -20.59
N ALA A 203 -38.24 -7.38 -19.33
CA ALA A 203 -39.04 -7.73 -18.15
C ALA A 203 -40.32 -6.85 -18.04
N ILE A 204 -40.18 -5.53 -18.23
CA ILE A 204 -41.30 -4.58 -18.22
C ILE A 204 -42.28 -4.89 -19.38
N ASN A 205 -41.75 -5.14 -20.57
CA ASN A 205 -42.56 -5.49 -21.74
C ASN A 205 -43.29 -6.85 -21.56
N ALA A 206 -42.64 -7.81 -20.94
CA ALA A 206 -43.26 -9.09 -20.59
C ALA A 206 -44.40 -8.91 -19.56
N LEU A 207 -44.17 -8.08 -18.54
CA LEU A 207 -45.18 -7.75 -17.53
C LEU A 207 -46.37 -6.96 -18.11
N SER A 208 -46.10 -6.03 -19.05
CA SER A 208 -47.12 -5.20 -19.70
C SER A 208 -48.05 -6.00 -20.65
N LYS A 209 -47.51 -7.06 -21.25
CA LYS A 209 -48.28 -7.92 -22.16
C LYS A 209 -49.13 -8.96 -21.42
N GLY A 210 -49.01 -9.07 -20.09
CA GLY A 210 -49.85 -9.87 -19.18
C GLY A 210 -49.97 -11.36 -19.57
N GLY A 211 -49.89 -12.24 -18.61
CA GLY A 211 -50.26 -13.62 -18.78
C GLY A 211 -49.16 -14.67 -18.55
N ALA A 212 -49.51 -15.91 -18.76
CA ALA A 212 -48.70 -17.11 -18.51
C ALA A 212 -47.35 -17.09 -19.25
N ALA A 213 -47.26 -16.47 -20.41
CA ALA A 213 -46.03 -16.34 -21.21
C ALA A 213 -44.95 -15.44 -20.53
N ALA A 214 -45.37 -14.36 -19.89
CA ALA A 214 -44.47 -13.51 -19.11
C ALA A 214 -43.94 -14.25 -17.87
N ALA A 215 -44.81 -14.94 -17.15
CA ALA A 215 -44.43 -15.74 -16.00
C ALA A 215 -43.49 -16.89 -16.41
N GLN A 216 -43.67 -17.48 -17.57
CA GLN A 216 -42.83 -18.56 -18.09
C GLN A 216 -41.44 -18.07 -18.52
N GLN A 217 -41.32 -16.88 -19.13
CA GLN A 217 -40.07 -16.25 -19.43
C GLN A 217 -39.28 -15.85 -18.16
N LEU A 218 -39.96 -15.27 -17.17
CA LEU A 218 -39.37 -14.93 -15.88
C LEU A 218 -38.89 -16.16 -15.10
N ASN A 219 -39.68 -17.24 -15.14
CA ASN A 219 -39.32 -18.51 -14.50
C ASN A 219 -38.16 -19.20 -15.23
N ALA A 220 -38.12 -19.19 -16.55
CA ALA A 220 -37.02 -19.74 -17.34
C ALA A 220 -35.70 -18.96 -17.09
N ALA A 221 -35.77 -17.63 -16.98
CA ALA A 221 -34.62 -16.81 -16.67
C ALA A 221 -34.17 -16.92 -15.19
N ASN A 222 -35.10 -17.25 -14.27
CA ASN A 222 -34.79 -17.52 -12.88
C ASN A 222 -34.31 -18.96 -12.62
N SER A 223 -34.38 -19.86 -13.60
CA SER A 223 -33.85 -21.21 -13.44
C SER A 223 -32.31 -21.17 -13.34
N ALA A 224 -31.79 -21.79 -12.29
CA ALA A 224 -30.36 -21.93 -12.12
C ALA A 224 -29.80 -22.91 -13.16
N HIS A 225 -28.77 -22.49 -13.88
CA HIS A 225 -27.95 -23.39 -14.69
C HIS A 225 -26.77 -23.85 -13.84
N GLU A 226 -26.81 -25.12 -13.42
CA GLU A 226 -25.77 -25.71 -12.57
C GLU A 226 -24.74 -26.44 -13.40
N GLU A 227 -23.49 -26.23 -13.10
CA GLU A 227 -22.35 -26.97 -13.65
C GLU A 227 -21.43 -27.46 -12.55
N GLN A 228 -20.80 -28.60 -12.82
CA GLN A 228 -19.86 -29.21 -11.89
C GLN A 228 -18.43 -28.78 -12.21
N PHE A 229 -17.72 -28.33 -11.16
CA PHE A 229 -16.31 -27.94 -11.25
C PHE A 229 -15.49 -28.75 -10.26
N LYS A 230 -14.31 -29.21 -10.68
CA LYS A 230 -13.36 -29.90 -9.84
C LYS A 230 -12.43 -28.89 -9.14
N VAL A 231 -12.28 -28.99 -7.85
CA VAL A 231 -11.32 -28.18 -7.09
C VAL A 231 -9.90 -28.70 -7.35
N ILE A 232 -9.01 -27.88 -7.89
CA ILE A 232 -7.62 -28.27 -8.19
C ILE A 232 -6.63 -27.72 -7.17
N ALA A 233 -6.96 -26.59 -6.53
CA ALA A 233 -6.14 -25.97 -5.50
C ALA A 233 -7.02 -25.18 -4.54
N VAL A 234 -6.48 -24.94 -3.34
CA VAL A 234 -7.07 -24.07 -2.32
C VAL A 234 -6.08 -22.98 -1.98
N THR A 235 -6.53 -21.72 -2.06
CA THR A 235 -5.71 -20.55 -1.75
C THR A 235 -5.95 -20.05 -0.34
N ALA A 236 -4.90 -19.54 0.31
CA ALA A 236 -5.02 -18.78 1.54
C ALA A 236 -5.80 -17.48 1.32
N LYS A 237 -6.27 -16.89 2.42
CA LYS A 237 -6.96 -15.60 2.37
C LYS A 237 -6.02 -14.52 1.83
N PRO A 238 -6.39 -13.82 0.74
CA PRO A 238 -5.57 -12.73 0.21
C PRO A 238 -5.57 -11.53 1.16
N SER A 239 -4.56 -10.68 1.06
CA SER A 239 -4.54 -9.43 1.80
C SER A 239 -5.68 -8.49 1.38
N THR A 240 -6.45 -8.03 2.36
CA THR A 240 -7.66 -7.20 2.14
C THR A 240 -7.37 -5.73 1.85
N LEU A 241 -6.16 -5.25 2.14
CA LEU A 241 -5.81 -3.83 1.97
C LEU A 241 -5.80 -3.38 0.51
N VAL A 242 -5.49 -4.29 -0.40
CA VAL A 242 -5.29 -3.96 -1.82
C VAL A 242 -6.48 -4.30 -2.67
N GLN A 243 -7.17 -5.36 -2.34
CA GLN A 243 -8.38 -5.79 -3.02
C GLN A 243 -9.46 -6.18 -2.00
N PRO A 244 -10.05 -5.21 -1.29
CA PRO A 244 -11.11 -5.51 -0.33
C PRO A 244 -12.28 -6.16 -1.07
N GLY A 245 -12.83 -7.23 -0.49
CA GLY A 245 -13.95 -7.97 -1.06
C GLY A 245 -13.57 -9.08 -2.05
N THR A 246 -12.28 -9.33 -2.28
CA THR A 246 -11.81 -10.41 -3.18
C THR A 246 -11.49 -11.71 -2.47
N GLU A 247 -11.65 -11.76 -1.16
CA GLU A 247 -11.29 -12.92 -0.32
C GLU A 247 -12.05 -14.19 -0.69
N LEU A 248 -13.19 -14.03 -1.34
CA LEU A 248 -14.07 -15.12 -1.75
C LEU A 248 -14.14 -15.30 -3.27
N TYR A 249 -13.14 -14.84 -4.02
CA TYR A 249 -13.12 -15.05 -5.47
C TYR A 249 -12.64 -16.45 -5.82
N LEU A 250 -13.46 -17.12 -6.62
CA LEU A 250 -13.09 -18.37 -7.30
C LEU A 250 -12.29 -18.02 -8.56
N TYR A 251 -11.31 -18.82 -8.89
CA TYR A 251 -10.59 -18.66 -10.15
C TYR A 251 -10.78 -19.90 -11.02
N ALA A 252 -11.04 -19.68 -12.29
CA ALA A 252 -11.17 -20.73 -13.30
C ALA A 252 -10.44 -20.35 -14.60
N ASN A 253 -10.45 -21.25 -15.57
CA ASN A 253 -9.91 -20.97 -16.91
C ASN A 253 -10.70 -19.81 -17.55
N ASN A 254 -10.01 -18.91 -18.26
CA ASN A 254 -10.63 -17.77 -18.94
C ASN A 254 -11.74 -18.18 -19.92
N SER A 255 -11.54 -19.26 -20.70
CA SER A 255 -12.56 -19.79 -21.62
C SER A 255 -13.86 -20.18 -20.90
N GLU A 256 -13.75 -20.77 -19.70
CA GLU A 256 -14.92 -21.18 -18.92
C GLU A 256 -15.65 -19.98 -18.32
N VAL A 257 -14.91 -19.00 -17.81
CA VAL A 257 -15.52 -17.79 -17.26
C VAL A 257 -16.23 -16.98 -18.33
N LEU A 258 -15.62 -16.85 -19.52
CA LEU A 258 -16.23 -16.19 -20.68
C LEU A 258 -17.47 -16.93 -21.13
N ARG A 259 -17.42 -18.27 -21.30
CA ARG A 259 -18.55 -19.09 -21.71
C ARG A 259 -19.74 -18.95 -20.75
N LEU A 260 -19.49 -18.97 -19.45
CA LEU A 260 -20.53 -18.76 -18.44
C LEU A 260 -21.07 -17.32 -18.45
N ASN A 261 -20.19 -16.34 -18.65
CA ASN A 261 -20.60 -14.93 -18.78
C ASN A 261 -21.50 -14.73 -20.00
N ASP A 262 -21.14 -15.29 -21.13
CA ASP A 262 -21.90 -15.20 -22.38
C ASP A 262 -23.28 -15.88 -22.19
N TYR A 263 -23.32 -17.04 -21.55
CA TYR A 263 -24.59 -17.69 -21.19
C TYR A 263 -25.48 -16.78 -20.33
N THR A 264 -24.88 -16.07 -19.33
CA THR A 264 -25.67 -15.19 -18.44
C THR A 264 -26.15 -13.93 -19.13
N ALA A 265 -25.35 -13.37 -20.04
CA ALA A 265 -25.62 -12.10 -20.72
C ALA A 265 -26.37 -12.25 -22.04
N GLU A 266 -26.52 -13.49 -22.56
CA GLU A 266 -27.19 -13.76 -23.84
C GLU A 266 -28.59 -13.13 -23.91
N GLY A 267 -28.83 -12.35 -24.96
CA GLY A 267 -30.09 -11.64 -25.15
C GLY A 267 -30.25 -10.35 -24.35
N THR A 268 -29.21 -9.87 -23.70
CA THR A 268 -29.18 -8.59 -22.99
C THR A 268 -28.26 -7.59 -23.69
N VAL A 269 -28.34 -6.33 -23.29
CA VAL A 269 -27.44 -5.25 -23.77
C VAL A 269 -25.99 -5.47 -23.32
N ASN A 270 -25.77 -6.30 -22.29
CA ASN A 270 -24.44 -6.60 -21.73
C ASN A 270 -23.73 -7.75 -22.48
N TYR A 271 -24.39 -8.37 -23.46
CA TYR A 271 -23.80 -9.46 -24.22
C TYR A 271 -22.59 -8.97 -25.02
N HIS A 272 -21.44 -9.62 -24.82
CA HIS A 272 -20.15 -9.23 -25.41
C HIS A 272 -19.76 -7.77 -25.10
N ARG A 273 -20.09 -7.32 -23.89
CA ARG A 273 -19.68 -6.02 -23.36
C ARG A 273 -18.78 -6.19 -22.14
N TYR A 274 -17.66 -5.48 -22.15
CA TYR A 274 -16.62 -5.62 -21.13
C TYR A 274 -16.18 -4.26 -20.63
N LEU A 275 -16.08 -4.11 -19.34
CA LEU A 275 -15.63 -2.86 -18.72
C LEU A 275 -14.15 -2.60 -19.00
N THR A 276 -13.35 -3.65 -18.92
CA THR A 276 -11.90 -3.60 -19.11
C THR A 276 -11.41 -4.82 -19.88
N ALA A 277 -10.25 -4.69 -20.51
CA ALA A 277 -9.52 -5.80 -21.13
C ALA A 277 -8.05 -5.76 -20.72
N TYR A 278 -7.45 -6.93 -20.57
CA TYR A 278 -6.00 -7.08 -20.39
C TYR A 278 -5.35 -7.19 -21.78
N VAL A 279 -4.43 -6.27 -22.07
CA VAL A 279 -3.69 -6.24 -23.33
C VAL A 279 -2.24 -6.57 -23.04
N LYS A 280 -1.81 -7.74 -23.46
CA LYS A 280 -0.42 -8.21 -23.32
C LYS A 280 0.44 -7.61 -24.42
N VAL A 281 1.55 -6.99 -24.03
CA VAL A 281 2.47 -6.33 -24.95
C VAL A 281 3.62 -7.27 -25.29
N ALA A 282 3.92 -7.42 -26.58
CA ALA A 282 5.10 -8.16 -27.02
C ALA A 282 6.36 -7.42 -26.55
N ASN A 283 7.27 -8.15 -25.88
CA ASN A 283 8.46 -7.56 -25.21
C ASN A 283 8.12 -6.48 -24.20
N GLY A 284 6.96 -6.56 -23.53
CA GLY A 284 6.48 -5.58 -22.56
C GLY A 284 7.31 -5.47 -21.27
N THR A 285 8.31 -6.33 -21.08
CA THR A 285 9.33 -6.18 -20.02
C THR A 285 10.19 -4.92 -20.19
N ASP A 286 10.33 -4.43 -21.43
CA ASP A 286 10.94 -3.15 -21.72
C ASP A 286 9.92 -2.02 -21.52
N THR A 287 10.17 -1.16 -20.56
CA THR A 287 9.30 -0.03 -20.22
C THR A 287 9.09 0.94 -21.39
N ALA A 288 10.09 1.12 -22.26
CA ALA A 288 9.96 2.01 -23.41
C ALA A 288 8.96 1.42 -24.43
N THR A 289 9.04 0.12 -24.68
CA THR A 289 8.10 -0.61 -25.55
C THR A 289 6.69 -0.57 -24.98
N LEU A 290 6.53 -0.84 -23.69
CA LEU A 290 5.24 -0.79 -23.01
C LEU A 290 4.59 0.60 -23.12
N ASN A 291 5.35 1.67 -22.82
CA ASN A 291 4.87 3.04 -22.92
C ASN A 291 4.50 3.45 -24.36
N LYS A 292 5.24 2.95 -25.36
CA LYS A 292 4.92 3.19 -26.78
C LYS A 292 3.59 2.57 -27.17
N VAL A 293 3.36 1.31 -26.81
CA VAL A 293 2.09 0.61 -27.09
C VAL A 293 0.95 1.28 -26.32
N GLN A 294 1.15 1.64 -25.05
CA GLN A 294 0.19 2.40 -24.24
C GLN A 294 -0.19 3.73 -24.94
N GLY A 295 0.79 4.47 -25.45
CA GLY A 295 0.57 5.69 -26.21
C GLY A 295 -0.25 5.47 -27.48
N THR A 296 0.03 4.39 -28.22
CA THR A 296 -0.74 4.02 -29.43
C THR A 296 -2.20 3.70 -29.10
N ILE A 297 -2.44 2.96 -28.01
CA ILE A 297 -3.79 2.63 -27.55
C ILE A 297 -4.56 3.91 -27.15
N LYS A 298 -3.89 4.84 -26.44
CA LYS A 298 -4.47 6.14 -26.05
C LYS A 298 -4.80 7.00 -27.27
N GLN A 299 -3.94 7.05 -28.29
CA GLN A 299 -4.20 7.78 -29.54
C GLN A 299 -5.36 7.18 -30.33
N ALA A 300 -5.63 5.89 -30.20
CA ALA A 300 -6.78 5.25 -30.80
C ALA A 300 -8.12 5.50 -30.08
N GLY A 301 -8.12 6.30 -28.99
CA GLY A 301 -9.31 6.71 -28.26
C GLY A 301 -9.67 5.83 -27.07
N TYR A 302 -8.78 4.91 -26.67
CA TYR A 302 -8.94 4.09 -25.47
C TYR A 302 -8.14 4.67 -24.31
N SER A 303 -8.50 4.30 -23.09
CA SER A 303 -7.67 4.55 -21.92
C SER A 303 -6.90 3.29 -21.57
N ALA A 304 -5.61 3.44 -21.35
CA ALA A 304 -4.72 2.34 -20.99
C ALA A 304 -3.89 2.71 -19.77
N GLN A 305 -3.80 1.79 -18.82
CA GLN A 305 -3.02 1.95 -17.61
C GLN A 305 -2.09 0.74 -17.43
N SER A 306 -0.83 1.01 -17.14
CA SER A 306 0.15 -0.02 -16.81
C SER A 306 0.19 -0.28 -15.31
N VAL A 307 0.80 -1.38 -14.93
CA VAL A 307 1.09 -1.69 -13.52
C VAL A 307 1.96 -0.61 -12.89
N GLN A 308 2.94 -0.10 -13.67
CA GLN A 308 3.80 1.00 -13.21
C GLN A 308 3.02 2.31 -12.96
N ASP A 309 1.95 2.57 -13.69
CA ASP A 309 1.09 3.74 -13.43
C ASP A 309 0.35 3.59 -12.10
N THR A 310 -0.10 2.39 -11.78
CA THR A 310 -0.71 2.07 -10.48
C THR A 310 0.30 2.21 -9.34
N GLU A 311 1.52 1.69 -9.53
CA GLU A 311 2.63 1.82 -8.60
C GLU A 311 2.97 3.29 -8.32
N LYS A 312 3.08 4.13 -9.37
CA LYS A 312 3.32 5.56 -9.23
C LYS A 312 2.23 6.24 -8.41
N THR A 313 0.96 5.91 -8.66
CA THR A 313 -0.16 6.48 -7.91
C THR A 313 -0.11 6.12 -6.44
N LEU A 314 0.16 4.85 -6.11
CA LEU A 314 0.34 4.39 -4.72
C LEU A 314 1.53 5.08 -4.06
N THR A 315 2.67 5.14 -4.75
CA THR A 315 3.88 5.81 -4.27
C THR A 315 3.65 7.30 -4.03
N GLN A 316 2.88 7.98 -4.89
CA GLN A 316 2.51 9.38 -4.66
C GLN A 316 1.70 9.56 -3.38
N ILE A 317 0.71 8.72 -3.12
CA ILE A 317 -0.10 8.77 -1.89
C ILE A 317 0.81 8.58 -0.67
N ILE A 318 1.66 7.55 -0.69
CA ILE A 318 2.62 7.27 0.38
C ILE A 318 3.56 8.47 0.59
N THR A 319 4.09 9.07 -0.49
CA THR A 319 4.98 10.22 -0.42
C THR A 319 4.32 11.46 0.18
N VAL A 320 3.06 11.73 -0.16
CA VAL A 320 2.30 12.85 0.43
C VAL A 320 2.10 12.62 1.93
N LEU A 321 1.67 11.43 2.34
CA LEU A 321 1.51 11.09 3.76
C LEU A 321 2.84 11.18 4.51
N GLN A 322 3.91 10.65 3.94
CA GLN A 322 5.27 10.76 4.47
C GLN A 322 5.71 12.22 4.60
N GLY A 323 5.41 13.06 3.61
CA GLY A 323 5.70 14.49 3.63
C GLY A 323 5.04 15.19 4.81
N ILE A 324 3.76 14.92 5.07
CA ILE A 324 3.02 15.49 6.19
C ILE A 324 3.70 15.13 7.53
N VAL A 325 3.96 13.85 7.76
CA VAL A 325 4.57 13.39 9.02
C VAL A 325 6.02 13.89 9.17
N THR A 326 6.77 14.00 8.05
CA THR A 326 8.12 14.58 8.05
C THR A 326 8.10 16.04 8.49
N VAL A 327 7.12 16.82 8.05
CA VAL A 327 6.95 18.22 8.51
C VAL A 327 6.74 18.28 10.03
N PHE A 328 5.90 17.43 10.60
CA PHE A 328 5.73 17.35 12.06
C PHE A 328 7.02 16.95 12.78
N GLY A 329 7.75 15.98 12.23
CA GLY A 329 9.06 15.58 12.74
C GLY A 329 10.09 16.73 12.72
N LEU A 330 10.11 17.52 11.63
CA LEU A 330 10.98 18.69 11.53
C LEU A 330 10.60 19.76 12.56
N ILE A 331 9.31 20.02 12.78
CA ILE A 331 8.85 20.96 13.83
C ILE A 331 9.32 20.49 15.21
N ALA A 332 9.23 19.18 15.49
CA ALA A 332 9.72 18.62 16.75
C ALA A 332 11.25 18.77 16.90
N ILE A 333 12.01 18.59 15.82
CA ILE A 333 13.46 18.84 15.81
C ILE A 333 13.76 20.33 16.07
N ILE A 334 13.07 21.26 15.42
CA ILE A 334 13.24 22.71 15.64
C ILE A 334 12.95 23.06 17.11
N ALA A 335 11.86 22.55 17.68
CA ALA A 335 11.56 22.75 19.08
C ALA A 335 12.68 22.21 19.99
N SER A 336 13.24 21.03 19.64
CA SER A 336 14.37 20.44 20.36
C SER A 336 15.64 21.27 20.26
N VAL A 337 15.92 21.90 19.10
CA VAL A 337 17.04 22.85 18.92
C VAL A 337 16.95 23.99 19.92
N PHE A 338 15.78 24.61 20.10
CA PHE A 338 15.58 25.63 21.11
C PHE A 338 15.80 25.09 22.54
N GLY A 339 15.38 23.84 22.79
CA GLY A 339 15.66 23.15 24.04
C GLY A 339 17.15 22.98 24.30
N VAL A 340 17.92 22.55 23.27
CA VAL A 340 19.40 22.44 23.37
C VAL A 340 20.04 23.78 23.62
N VAL A 341 19.71 24.83 22.86
CA VAL A 341 20.26 26.18 23.03
C VAL A 341 20.01 26.70 24.45
N ASN A 342 18.76 26.60 24.92
CA ASN A 342 18.39 27.07 26.27
C ASN A 342 19.13 26.29 27.38
N THR A 343 19.16 24.96 27.24
CA THR A 343 19.83 24.08 28.22
C THR A 343 21.32 24.36 28.28
N MET A 344 21.97 24.49 27.12
CA MET A 344 23.39 24.82 27.05
C MET A 344 23.70 26.23 27.59
N TYR A 345 22.82 27.20 27.33
CA TYR A 345 22.95 28.55 27.83
C TYR A 345 22.93 28.58 29.37
N ILE A 346 21.96 27.91 30.00
CA ILE A 346 21.86 27.76 31.46
C ILE A 346 23.07 27.00 32.01
N SER A 347 23.56 25.96 31.28
CA SER A 347 24.76 25.22 31.66
C SER A 347 26.00 26.12 31.74
N VAL A 348 26.18 27.00 30.76
CA VAL A 348 27.28 27.98 30.75
C VAL A 348 27.19 28.94 31.96
N LEU A 349 25.98 29.46 32.23
CA LEU A 349 25.77 30.36 33.37
C LEU A 349 26.09 29.72 34.74
N GLN A 350 25.62 28.46 34.93
CA GLN A 350 25.86 27.75 36.20
C GLN A 350 27.32 27.34 36.41
N ARG A 351 28.10 27.22 35.33
CA ARG A 351 29.50 26.79 35.38
C ARG A 351 30.47 27.93 35.05
N THR A 352 30.02 29.20 35.15
CA THR A 352 30.80 30.38 34.81
C THR A 352 32.12 30.40 35.58
N ARG A 353 32.14 30.09 36.87
CA ARG A 353 33.33 30.02 37.69
C ARG A 353 34.31 28.93 37.27
N GLU A 354 33.81 27.74 36.91
CA GLU A 354 34.64 26.64 36.41
C GLU A 354 35.30 27.02 35.06
N ILE A 355 34.53 27.69 34.18
CA ILE A 355 35.04 28.17 32.87
C ILE A 355 36.11 29.25 33.07
N GLY A 356 35.87 30.17 34.03
CA GLY A 356 36.84 31.21 34.44
C GLY A 356 38.14 30.61 34.96
N LEU A 357 38.07 29.60 35.81
CA LEU A 357 39.21 28.88 36.35
C LEU A 357 40.00 28.14 35.23
N MET A 358 39.28 27.42 34.34
CA MET A 358 39.94 26.79 33.20
C MET A 358 40.72 27.78 32.30
N LYS A 359 40.16 28.96 32.07
CA LYS A 359 40.82 30.02 31.33
C LYS A 359 41.99 30.61 32.08
N ALA A 360 41.90 30.83 33.40
CA ALA A 360 42.98 31.31 34.24
C ALA A 360 44.18 30.34 34.28
N LEU A 361 43.87 29.02 34.18
CA LEU A 361 44.86 27.94 34.07
C LEU A 361 45.42 27.76 32.64
N GLY A 362 45.10 28.65 31.68
CA GLY A 362 45.68 28.66 30.35
C GLY A 362 44.92 27.90 29.28
N MET A 363 43.64 27.48 29.52
CA MET A 363 42.87 26.82 28.49
C MET A 363 42.50 27.79 27.38
N HIS A 364 42.71 27.39 26.11
CA HIS A 364 42.43 28.22 24.93
C HIS A 364 40.94 28.35 24.68
N LYS A 365 40.50 29.49 24.12
CA LYS A 365 39.11 29.75 23.74
C LYS A 365 38.53 28.67 22.82
N LYS A 366 39.36 28.10 21.92
CA LYS A 366 38.97 27.01 21.02
C LYS A 366 38.62 25.71 21.79
N ASP A 367 39.43 25.37 22.79
CA ASP A 367 39.20 24.13 23.59
C ASP A 367 37.90 24.20 24.40
N ILE A 368 37.60 25.36 24.97
CA ILE A 368 36.34 25.59 25.70
C ILE A 368 35.17 25.49 24.72
N ARG A 369 35.27 26.08 23.53
CA ARG A 369 34.24 26.03 22.53
C ARG A 369 33.98 24.57 22.08
N HIS A 370 35.04 23.82 21.80
CA HIS A 370 34.91 22.39 21.42
C HIS A 370 34.31 21.52 22.53
N LEU A 371 34.59 21.85 23.80
CA LEU A 371 33.99 21.15 24.95
C LEU A 371 32.45 21.23 24.93
N PHE A 372 31.91 22.45 24.75
CA PHE A 372 30.48 22.67 24.70
C PHE A 372 29.82 22.20 23.40
N GLU A 373 30.52 22.28 22.26
CA GLU A 373 30.07 21.70 20.99
C GLU A 373 29.92 20.18 21.11
N LEU A 374 30.87 19.52 21.78
CA LEU A 374 30.81 18.10 22.02
C LEU A 374 29.71 17.70 23.01
N GLU A 375 29.45 18.53 24.05
CA GLU A 375 28.28 18.31 24.93
C GLU A 375 26.97 18.34 24.14
N ALA A 376 26.79 19.31 23.24
CA ALA A 376 25.61 19.39 22.38
C ALA A 376 25.52 18.19 21.43
N ALA A 377 26.63 17.78 20.82
CA ALA A 377 26.70 16.58 19.97
C ALA A 377 26.29 15.30 20.71
N LEU A 378 26.75 15.13 21.95
CA LEU A 378 26.39 13.98 22.80
C LEU A 378 24.91 14.00 23.19
N ILE A 379 24.31 15.16 23.43
CA ILE A 379 22.87 15.28 23.68
C ILE A 379 22.08 14.87 22.43
N GLY A 380 22.49 15.30 21.24
CA GLY A 380 21.91 14.88 19.96
C GLY A 380 22.04 13.38 19.71
N LEU A 381 23.21 12.82 19.99
CA LEU A 381 23.46 11.37 19.89
C LEU A 381 22.55 10.58 20.85
N LEU A 382 22.48 10.98 22.11
CA LEU A 382 21.65 10.29 23.11
C LEU A 382 20.15 10.36 22.73
N GLY A 383 19.66 11.54 22.35
CA GLY A 383 18.27 11.71 21.90
C GLY A 383 17.97 10.88 20.64
N GLY A 384 18.90 10.91 19.68
CA GLY A 384 18.79 10.11 18.45
C GLY A 384 18.73 8.60 18.71
N ILE A 385 19.64 8.09 19.52
CA ILE A 385 19.67 6.64 19.87
C ILE A 385 18.42 6.24 20.66
N ILE A 386 18.06 7.01 21.69
CA ILE A 386 16.90 6.68 22.54
C ILE A 386 15.62 6.71 21.71
N GLY A 387 15.39 7.76 20.94
CA GLY A 387 14.19 7.89 20.10
C GLY A 387 14.08 6.78 19.06
N SER A 388 15.17 6.50 18.33
CA SER A 388 15.20 5.42 17.34
C SER A 388 15.05 4.03 17.99
N ALA A 389 15.70 3.78 19.12
CA ALA A 389 15.59 2.50 19.82
C ALA A 389 14.16 2.23 20.28
N ILE A 390 13.49 3.24 20.85
CA ILE A 390 12.08 3.13 21.25
C ILE A 390 11.19 2.90 20.02
N ALA A 391 11.42 3.63 18.93
CA ALA A 391 10.65 3.49 17.69
C ALA A 391 10.78 2.07 17.10
N VAL A 392 12.00 1.56 16.99
CA VAL A 392 12.26 0.21 16.47
C VAL A 392 11.66 -0.85 17.39
N THR A 393 11.87 -0.72 18.71
CA THR A 393 11.35 -1.71 19.67
C THR A 393 9.81 -1.74 19.65
N LEU A 394 9.15 -0.59 19.77
CA LEU A 394 7.70 -0.52 19.76
C LEU A 394 7.15 -0.94 18.38
N GLY A 395 7.78 -0.48 17.30
CA GLY A 395 7.35 -0.82 15.96
C GLY A 395 7.43 -2.32 15.67
N THR A 396 8.53 -2.98 16.07
CA THR A 396 8.68 -4.44 15.89
C THR A 396 7.72 -5.23 16.76
N LEU A 397 7.45 -4.79 17.99
CA LEU A 397 6.47 -5.44 18.88
C LEU A 397 5.03 -5.27 18.38
N LEU A 398 4.70 -4.12 17.81
CA LEU A 398 3.36 -3.83 17.30
C LEU A 398 3.11 -4.38 15.89
N ASN A 399 4.16 -4.68 15.13
CA ASN A 399 4.05 -5.18 13.74
C ASN A 399 3.09 -6.37 13.60
N PRO A 400 3.18 -7.46 14.39
CA PRO A 400 2.26 -8.59 14.25
C PRO A 400 0.80 -8.21 14.49
N TRP A 401 0.54 -7.32 15.47
CA TRP A 401 -0.79 -6.84 15.74
C TRP A 401 -1.34 -5.99 14.58
N ILE A 402 -0.52 -5.06 14.05
CA ILE A 402 -0.87 -4.22 12.90
C ILE A 402 -1.13 -5.09 11.67
N SER A 403 -0.25 -6.05 11.38
CA SER A 403 -0.37 -6.96 10.23
C SER A 403 -1.65 -7.79 10.30
N ASN A 404 -2.01 -8.30 11.47
CA ASN A 404 -3.25 -9.03 11.68
C ASN A 404 -4.49 -8.14 11.52
N GLN A 405 -4.48 -6.93 12.09
CA GLN A 405 -5.60 -6.00 12.01
C GLN A 405 -5.86 -5.53 10.56
N LEU A 406 -4.80 -5.37 9.79
CA LEU A 406 -4.86 -4.94 8.38
C LEU A 406 -4.90 -6.12 7.40
N SER A 407 -4.90 -7.37 7.91
CA SER A 407 -4.89 -8.60 7.09
C SER A 407 -3.77 -8.60 6.04
N LEU A 408 -2.54 -8.24 6.47
CA LEU A 408 -1.37 -8.17 5.59
C LEU A 408 -0.70 -9.55 5.34
N GLY A 409 -1.25 -10.62 5.88
CA GLY A 409 -0.59 -11.93 5.88
C GLY A 409 0.70 -11.91 6.69
N ASN A 410 1.78 -12.41 6.14
CA ASN A 410 3.11 -12.43 6.78
C ASN A 410 3.92 -11.13 6.59
N GLN A 411 3.32 -10.10 6.00
CA GLN A 411 4.02 -8.85 5.70
C GLN A 411 4.02 -7.90 6.90
N HIS A 412 5.09 -7.11 7.01
CA HIS A 412 5.25 -6.11 8.05
C HIS A 412 5.06 -4.70 7.49
N LEU A 413 4.18 -3.90 8.14
CA LEU A 413 3.96 -2.53 7.73
C LEU A 413 5.11 -1.59 8.15
N LEU A 414 5.83 -1.94 9.23
CA LEU A 414 6.96 -1.16 9.72
C LEU A 414 8.25 -1.92 9.37
N ASP A 415 8.99 -1.40 8.38
CA ASP A 415 10.30 -1.92 7.98
C ASP A 415 11.40 -0.91 8.29
N PHE A 416 12.28 -1.28 9.23
CA PHE A 416 13.32 -0.40 9.75
C PHE A 416 14.67 -0.67 9.08
N GLN A 417 15.10 0.22 8.20
CA GLN A 417 16.41 0.15 7.57
C GLN A 417 17.45 0.85 8.46
N PHE A 418 18.38 0.09 9.04
CA PHE A 418 19.41 0.61 9.95
C PHE A 418 20.29 1.70 9.33
N ALA A 419 20.53 1.64 8.01
CA ALA A 419 21.29 2.69 7.31
C ALA A 419 20.57 4.05 7.36
N GLN A 420 19.26 4.09 7.15
CA GLN A 420 18.46 5.33 7.22
C GLN A 420 18.42 5.88 8.66
N ILE A 421 18.28 5.00 9.65
CA ILE A 421 18.34 5.37 11.07
C ILE A 421 19.72 5.95 11.42
N GLY A 422 20.79 5.35 10.92
CA GLY A 422 22.14 5.87 11.12
C GLY A 422 22.34 7.27 10.54
N ILE A 423 21.83 7.50 9.32
CA ILE A 423 21.85 8.83 8.67
C ILE A 423 21.06 9.85 9.50
N LEU A 424 19.87 9.47 9.99
CA LEU A 424 19.04 10.32 10.84
C LEU A 424 19.79 10.72 12.13
N ILE A 425 20.43 9.77 12.81
CA ILE A 425 21.20 10.04 14.04
C ILE A 425 22.37 10.98 13.73
N ILE A 426 23.10 10.77 12.63
CA ILE A 426 24.19 11.66 12.21
C ILE A 426 23.67 13.09 11.95
N ALA A 427 22.54 13.21 11.25
CA ALA A 427 21.91 14.51 11.01
C ALA A 427 21.55 15.21 12.32
N LEU A 428 21.03 14.49 13.29
CA LEU A 428 20.68 15.03 14.61
C LEU A 428 21.91 15.48 15.39
N ILE A 429 23.02 14.74 15.34
CA ILE A 429 24.30 15.15 15.94
C ILE A 429 24.74 16.47 15.33
N VAL A 430 24.70 16.60 14.01
CA VAL A 430 25.08 17.83 13.29
C VAL A 430 24.18 18.99 13.72
N ILE A 431 22.88 18.80 13.73
CA ILE A 431 21.88 19.82 14.11
C ILE A 431 22.11 20.27 15.57
N ALA A 432 22.26 19.31 16.49
CA ALA A 432 22.52 19.61 17.89
C ALA A 432 23.85 20.35 18.10
N THR A 433 24.90 19.99 17.34
CA THR A 433 26.18 20.69 17.37
C THR A 433 26.03 22.14 16.90
N ILE A 434 25.31 22.36 15.80
CA ILE A 434 25.01 23.71 15.27
C ILE A 434 24.23 24.53 16.32
N ALA A 435 23.23 23.93 16.96
CA ALA A 435 22.45 24.56 18.04
C ALA A 435 23.34 24.97 19.22
N GLY A 436 24.33 24.13 19.56
CA GLY A 436 25.29 24.38 20.64
C GLY A 436 26.33 25.46 20.33
N LEU A 437 26.51 25.88 19.05
CA LEU A 437 27.54 26.87 18.67
C LEU A 437 27.37 28.24 19.35
N LEU A 438 26.14 28.73 19.49
CA LEU A 438 25.87 30.03 20.10
C LEU A 438 26.26 30.05 21.57
N PRO A 439 25.77 29.14 22.47
CA PRO A 439 26.19 29.06 23.83
C PRO A 439 27.68 28.75 24.01
N ALA A 440 28.25 27.87 23.15
CA ALA A 440 29.68 27.55 23.19
C ALA A 440 30.57 28.77 22.92
N ARG A 441 30.17 29.60 21.95
CA ARG A 441 30.87 30.89 21.66
C ARG A 441 30.79 31.83 22.85
N LYS A 442 29.65 31.93 23.50
CA LYS A 442 29.47 32.78 24.69
C LYS A 442 30.36 32.28 25.84
N ALA A 443 30.38 31.00 26.12
CA ALA A 443 31.26 30.39 27.14
C ALA A 443 32.75 30.68 26.85
N SER A 444 33.17 30.55 25.61
CA SER A 444 34.58 30.81 25.24
C SER A 444 35.01 32.26 25.33
N ARG A 445 34.09 33.22 25.36
CA ARG A 445 34.37 34.66 25.43
C ARG A 445 34.25 35.23 26.86
N LEU A 446 33.85 34.45 27.86
CA LEU A 446 33.79 34.92 29.27
C LEU A 446 35.13 35.47 29.72
N ASP A 447 35.13 36.59 30.43
CA ASP A 447 36.31 37.12 31.08
C ASP A 447 36.65 36.31 32.35
N PRO A 448 37.91 35.79 32.48
CA PRO A 448 38.27 34.99 33.64
C PRO A 448 38.17 35.77 34.97
N ILE A 449 38.44 37.08 34.97
CA ILE A 449 38.41 37.91 36.17
C ILE A 449 36.98 38.10 36.60
N GLU A 450 36.09 38.47 35.71
CA GLU A 450 34.66 38.63 35.99
C GLU A 450 34.01 37.28 36.41
N ALA A 451 34.36 36.19 35.70
CA ALA A 451 33.84 34.86 35.97
C ALA A 451 34.23 34.32 37.35
N LEU A 452 35.36 34.71 37.89
CA LEU A 452 35.82 34.33 39.23
C LEU A 452 35.29 35.26 40.33
N ARG A 453 34.83 36.47 39.97
CA ARG A 453 34.29 37.49 40.91
C ARG A 453 32.79 37.35 41.16
N THR A 454 32.07 36.65 40.28
CA THR A 454 30.62 36.38 40.49
C THR A 454 30.46 35.42 41.67
N GLU A 455 29.82 35.91 42.74
CA GLU A 455 29.32 35.10 43.87
C GLU A 455 28.12 34.24 43.45
#